data_ddbf0fb3df90a7f927bd9cf562fff40a
#
_entry.id   ddbf0fb3df90a7f927bd9cf562fff40a
#
_cell.length_a   1.000
_cell.length_b   1.000
_cell.length_c   1.000
_cell.angle_alpha   90.00
_cell.angle_beta   90.00
_cell.angle_gamma   90.00
#
_symmetry.space_group_name_H-M   'P 1'
#
loop_
_entity.id
_entity.type
_entity.pdbx_description
1 polymer ?
#
loop_
_entity_poly.entity_id
_entity_poly.type
_entity_poly.pdbx_seq_one_letter_code
_entity_poly.pdbx_strand_id
1 'polypeptide(L)'
;PLEGKWEQIDFRSSLERGLGYKDFLDSEEIPRRLIYSDAFKDVTPTLTITGDSAVYELTATTKVAVGNFYDYGKAQKLASVEGTKEQYIKNQYEDLKKQLELYNNMKGPLSFEFNDEKYEIHQTLKEITINESTGTFEFKNAPMFIDLVTFSNEKFIKPVSYKYSNEDGILTLTIEQPKTLSGEEKIVGYFTMRFKKVAE
;
A
#
# COMPACT_ATOMS: atom_id res chain seq x y z
N PRO A 1 -12.05 -22.36 -8.40
CA PRO A 1 -12.38 -21.81 -7.09
C PRO A 1 -11.35 -20.79 -6.62
N LEU A 2 -11.84 -19.74 -5.96
CA LEU A 2 -10.98 -18.66 -5.48
C LEU A 2 -10.25 -19.00 -4.19
N GLU A 3 -10.74 -19.98 -3.44
CA GLU A 3 -10.20 -20.31 -2.13
C GLU A 3 -8.70 -20.64 -2.17
N GLY A 4 -7.95 -20.14 -1.20
CA GLY A 4 -6.52 -20.36 -1.08
C GLY A 4 -5.73 -19.09 -0.89
N LYS A 5 -4.41 -19.22 -0.93
CA LYS A 5 -3.47 -18.11 -0.80
C LYS A 5 -3.00 -17.66 -2.17
N TRP A 6 -3.03 -16.34 -2.37
CA TRP A 6 -2.63 -15.67 -3.60
C TRP A 6 -1.52 -14.68 -3.30
N GLU A 7 -0.55 -14.58 -4.18
CA GLU A 7 0.51 -13.57 -4.10
C GLU A 7 0.32 -12.53 -5.18
N GLN A 8 0.42 -11.26 -4.82
CA GLN A 8 0.33 -10.19 -5.78
C GLN A 8 1.56 -10.19 -6.68
N ILE A 9 1.32 -10.25 -7.98
CA ILE A 9 2.36 -10.11 -9.00
C ILE A 9 2.41 -8.66 -9.45
N ASP A 10 3.55 -8.22 -9.91
CA ASP A 10 3.74 -6.85 -10.42
C ASP A 10 3.33 -5.76 -9.42
N PHE A 11 3.57 -5.98 -8.10
CA PHE A 11 3.23 -5.01 -7.08
C PHE A 11 3.84 -3.64 -7.37
N ARG A 12 5.14 -3.61 -7.69
CA ARG A 12 5.84 -2.38 -8.05
C ARG A 12 5.19 -1.70 -9.25
N SER A 13 4.89 -2.46 -10.33
CA SER A 13 4.25 -1.92 -11.52
C SER A 13 2.83 -1.43 -11.27
N SER A 14 2.07 -2.12 -10.41
CA SER A 14 0.74 -1.68 -9.98
C SER A 14 0.81 -0.36 -9.22
N LEU A 15 1.78 -0.24 -8.32
CA LEU A 15 2.04 0.98 -7.57
C LEU A 15 2.40 2.15 -8.50
N GLU A 16 3.27 1.90 -9.45
CA GLU A 16 3.67 2.90 -10.45
C GLU A 16 2.49 3.40 -11.28
N ARG A 17 1.65 2.48 -11.75
CA ARG A 17 0.44 2.84 -12.49
C ARG A 17 -0.54 3.62 -11.61
N GLY A 18 -0.75 3.16 -10.39
CA GLY A 18 -1.65 3.82 -9.44
C GLY A 18 -1.21 5.23 -9.05
N LEU A 19 0.10 5.49 -9.06
CA LEU A 19 0.66 6.81 -8.78
C LEU A 19 0.72 7.71 -10.02
N GLY A 20 0.39 7.19 -11.21
CA GLY A 20 0.41 7.97 -12.44
C GLY A 20 1.82 8.43 -12.82
N TYR A 21 2.81 7.57 -12.74
CA TYR A 21 4.21 7.93 -13.00
C TYR A 21 4.48 8.56 -14.37
N LYS A 22 3.60 8.31 -15.30
CA LYS A 22 3.69 8.96 -16.62
C LYS A 22 3.66 10.49 -16.47
N ASP A 23 2.86 10.99 -15.52
CA ASP A 23 2.73 12.41 -15.26
C ASP A 23 3.85 12.96 -14.39
N PHE A 24 4.61 12.07 -13.72
CA PHE A 24 5.73 12.45 -12.87
C PHE A 24 7.04 12.67 -13.65
N LEU A 25 7.13 12.21 -14.89
CA LEU A 25 8.38 12.33 -15.67
C LEU A 25 8.73 13.78 -16.01
N ASP A 26 7.75 14.66 -16.04
CA ASP A 26 7.91 16.06 -16.42
C ASP A 26 7.78 17.02 -15.22
N SER A 27 7.73 16.51 -13.99
CA SER A 27 7.48 17.32 -12.80
C SER A 27 8.54 17.12 -11.71
N GLU A 28 8.48 17.98 -10.69
CA GLU A 28 9.29 17.88 -9.46
C GLU A 28 9.05 16.60 -8.65
N GLU A 29 8.18 15.70 -9.13
CA GLU A 29 7.80 14.47 -8.45
C GLU A 29 8.62 13.24 -8.84
N ILE A 30 9.62 13.38 -9.72
CA ILE A 30 10.58 12.32 -10.03
C ILE A 30 11.17 11.68 -8.76
N PRO A 31 11.57 12.46 -7.72
CA PRO A 31 12.08 11.89 -6.49
C PRO A 31 11.07 11.03 -5.74
N ARG A 32 9.79 11.40 -5.77
CA ARG A 32 8.73 10.60 -5.15
C ARG A 32 8.63 9.23 -5.80
N ARG A 33 8.72 9.17 -7.13
CA ARG A 33 8.76 7.91 -7.87
C ARG A 33 9.89 7.00 -7.40
N LEU A 34 11.11 7.52 -7.31
CA LEU A 34 12.27 6.77 -6.87
C LEU A 34 12.11 6.25 -5.45
N ILE A 35 11.58 7.08 -4.55
CA ILE A 35 11.34 6.71 -3.16
C ILE A 35 10.39 5.52 -3.07
N TYR A 36 9.23 5.60 -3.73
CA TYR A 36 8.22 4.55 -3.65
C TYR A 36 8.61 3.30 -4.43
N SER A 37 9.04 3.47 -5.67
CA SER A 37 9.35 2.34 -6.55
C SER A 37 10.44 1.45 -6.00
N ASP A 38 11.54 2.05 -5.53
CA ASP A 38 12.65 1.28 -4.97
C ASP A 38 12.31 0.66 -3.62
N ALA A 39 11.52 1.36 -2.80
CA ALA A 39 11.13 0.87 -1.48
C ALA A 39 10.27 -0.40 -1.55
N PHE A 40 9.48 -0.55 -2.59
CA PHE A 40 8.52 -1.64 -2.68
C PHE A 40 8.85 -2.71 -3.71
N LYS A 41 10.03 -2.67 -4.32
CA LYS A 41 10.40 -3.63 -5.38
C LYS A 41 10.40 -5.09 -4.94
N ASP A 42 10.73 -5.37 -3.68
CA ASP A 42 10.81 -6.71 -3.13
C ASP A 42 9.61 -7.06 -2.24
N VAL A 43 8.57 -6.24 -2.27
CA VAL A 43 7.36 -6.45 -1.48
C VAL A 43 6.37 -7.31 -2.26
N THR A 44 5.89 -8.37 -1.62
CA THR A 44 4.89 -9.28 -2.21
C THR A 44 3.68 -9.36 -1.29
N PRO A 45 2.66 -8.52 -1.53
CA PRO A 45 1.41 -8.63 -0.77
C PRO A 45 0.72 -9.97 -1.03
N THR A 46 -0.03 -10.43 -0.04
CA THR A 46 -0.79 -11.68 -0.14
C THR A 46 -2.27 -11.43 0.07
N LEU A 47 -3.09 -12.27 -0.57
CA LEU A 47 -4.53 -12.30 -0.40
C LEU A 47 -4.91 -13.73 -0.08
N THR A 48 -5.47 -13.97 1.11
CA THR A 48 -5.91 -15.30 1.53
C THR A 48 -7.44 -15.33 1.50
N ILE A 49 -7.99 -16.21 0.69
CA ILE A 49 -9.44 -16.32 0.46
C ILE A 49 -9.96 -17.57 1.14
N THR A 50 -11.00 -17.41 1.95
CA THR A 50 -11.71 -18.49 2.62
C THR A 50 -13.21 -18.27 2.42
N GLY A 51 -13.85 -19.13 1.61
CA GLY A 51 -15.26 -18.94 1.27
C GLY A 51 -15.51 -17.63 0.54
N ASP A 52 -16.36 -16.79 1.10
CA ASP A 52 -16.70 -15.46 0.57
C ASP A 52 -15.97 -14.31 1.27
N SER A 53 -14.93 -14.63 2.03
CA SER A 53 -14.14 -13.62 2.74
C SER A 53 -12.66 -13.72 2.39
N ALA A 54 -11.93 -12.64 2.60
CA ALA A 54 -10.50 -12.57 2.33
C ALA A 54 -9.77 -11.71 3.33
N VAL A 55 -8.45 -11.95 3.44
CA VAL A 55 -7.52 -11.14 4.23
C VAL A 55 -6.37 -10.73 3.31
N TYR A 56 -6.08 -9.44 3.29
CA TYR A 56 -4.96 -8.88 2.53
C TYR A 56 -3.84 -8.52 3.51
N GLU A 57 -2.62 -8.92 3.21
CA GLU A 57 -1.46 -8.69 4.06
C GLU A 57 -0.30 -8.12 3.26
N LEU A 58 0.43 -7.21 3.89
CA LEU A 58 1.57 -6.54 3.30
C LEU A 58 2.63 -6.31 4.37
N THR A 59 3.86 -6.69 4.10
CA THR A 59 5.01 -6.37 4.94
C THR A 59 5.99 -5.52 4.17
N ALA A 60 6.37 -4.37 4.73
CA ALA A 60 7.32 -3.47 4.11
C ALA A 60 8.22 -2.81 5.16
N THR A 61 9.48 -2.57 4.81
CA THR A 61 10.37 -1.76 5.63
C THR A 61 10.26 -0.29 5.24
N THR A 62 10.20 0.58 6.24
CA THR A 62 10.25 2.03 6.02
C THR A 62 11.68 2.52 5.75
N LYS A 63 12.68 1.71 6.07
CA LYS A 63 14.09 2.08 6.03
C LYS A 63 14.52 2.59 4.65
N VAL A 64 14.14 1.90 3.59
CA VAL A 64 14.54 2.26 2.22
C VAL A 64 13.85 3.56 1.78
N ALA A 65 12.52 3.64 1.93
CA ALA A 65 11.77 4.82 1.51
C ALA A 65 12.20 6.08 2.26
N VAL A 66 12.31 5.99 3.58
CA VAL A 66 12.70 7.12 4.42
C VAL A 66 14.17 7.51 4.16
N GLY A 67 15.04 6.51 3.97
CA GLY A 67 16.44 6.74 3.61
C GLY A 67 16.60 7.47 2.29
N ASN A 68 15.83 7.07 1.27
CA ASN A 68 15.83 7.74 -0.03
C ASN A 68 15.32 9.19 0.10
N PHE A 69 14.30 9.40 0.90
CA PHE A 69 13.80 10.75 1.17
C PHE A 69 14.83 11.62 1.90
N TYR A 70 15.55 11.05 2.86
CA TYR A 70 16.63 11.75 3.54
C TYR A 70 17.71 12.21 2.55
N ASP A 71 18.19 11.32 1.70
CA ASP A 71 19.22 11.65 0.70
C ASP A 71 18.76 12.75 -0.24
N TYR A 72 17.53 12.66 -0.72
CA TYR A 72 16.90 13.69 -1.54
C TYR A 72 16.81 15.02 -0.80
N GLY A 73 16.30 15.00 0.43
CA GLY A 73 16.14 16.21 1.24
C GLY A 73 17.45 16.91 1.57
N LYS A 74 18.52 16.14 1.83
CA LYS A 74 19.87 16.71 2.03
C LYS A 74 20.41 17.35 0.75
N ALA A 75 20.22 16.70 -0.40
CA ALA A 75 20.63 17.26 -1.69
C ALA A 75 19.89 18.55 -2.02
N GLN A 76 18.61 18.64 -1.67
CA GLN A 76 17.78 19.82 -1.88
C GLN A 76 17.86 20.85 -0.73
N LYS A 77 18.65 20.57 0.31
CA LYS A 77 18.80 21.43 1.49
C LYS A 77 17.48 21.73 2.20
N LEU A 78 16.60 20.72 2.31
CA LEU A 78 15.34 20.86 3.02
C LEU A 78 15.57 20.99 4.53
N ALA A 79 14.97 21.99 5.15
CA ALA A 79 15.12 22.26 6.59
C ALA A 79 14.53 21.14 7.46
N SER A 80 13.54 20.41 6.95
CA SER A 80 12.91 19.31 7.67
C SER A 80 13.76 18.05 7.79
N VAL A 81 14.86 17.98 7.03
CA VAL A 81 15.76 16.80 7.02
C VAL A 81 17.01 17.16 7.80
N GLU A 82 17.02 16.84 9.09
CA GLU A 82 18.09 17.15 10.03
C GLU A 82 18.72 15.90 10.64
N GLY A 83 19.95 16.05 11.16
CA GLY A 83 20.65 15.00 11.85
C GLY A 83 21.25 13.96 10.92
N THR A 84 21.61 12.81 11.51
CA THR A 84 22.14 11.68 10.75
C THR A 84 21.01 10.92 10.04
N LYS A 85 21.36 10.22 8.97
CA LYS A 85 20.41 9.38 8.22
C LYS A 85 19.78 8.32 9.12
N GLU A 86 20.58 7.66 9.94
CA GLU A 86 20.10 6.62 10.86
C GLU A 86 19.09 7.17 11.87
N GLN A 87 19.41 8.32 12.48
CA GLN A 87 18.53 8.97 13.45
C GLN A 87 17.23 9.44 12.78
N TYR A 88 17.33 9.97 11.57
CA TYR A 88 16.17 10.40 10.80
C TYR A 88 15.24 9.23 10.48
N ILE A 89 15.80 8.11 10.00
CA ILE A 89 15.02 6.90 9.70
C ILE A 89 14.31 6.39 10.95
N LYS A 90 15.02 6.31 12.07
CA LYS A 90 14.46 5.86 13.35
C LYS A 90 13.31 6.74 13.81
N ASN A 91 13.50 8.06 13.78
CA ASN A 91 12.49 9.02 14.23
C ASN A 91 11.23 8.94 13.36
N GLN A 92 11.38 8.86 12.05
CA GLN A 92 10.25 8.74 11.12
C GLN A 92 9.49 7.42 11.34
N TYR A 93 10.20 6.34 11.55
CA TYR A 93 9.57 5.05 11.86
C TYR A 93 8.78 5.12 13.18
N GLU A 94 9.35 5.68 14.23
CA GLU A 94 8.68 5.79 15.54
C GLU A 94 7.44 6.67 15.46
N ASP A 95 7.49 7.77 14.72
CA ASP A 95 6.34 8.65 14.52
C ASP A 95 5.23 7.95 13.73
N LEU A 96 5.60 7.25 12.67
CA LEU A 96 4.65 6.47 11.89
C LEU A 96 4.01 5.36 12.72
N LYS A 97 4.81 4.64 13.50
CA LYS A 97 4.30 3.59 14.39
C LYS A 97 3.23 4.12 15.34
N LYS A 98 3.47 5.27 15.97
CA LYS A 98 2.48 5.91 16.85
C LYS A 98 1.17 6.20 16.13
N GLN A 99 1.23 6.71 14.92
CA GLN A 99 0.04 7.00 14.12
C GLN A 99 -0.72 5.72 13.75
N LEU A 100 0.01 4.67 13.34
CA LEU A 100 -0.61 3.42 12.92
C LEU A 100 -1.18 2.63 14.10
N GLU A 101 -0.61 2.75 15.30
CA GLU A 101 -1.16 2.13 16.51
C GLU A 101 -2.57 2.61 16.85
N LEU A 102 -2.94 3.81 16.40
CA LEU A 102 -4.30 4.31 16.57
C LEU A 102 -5.33 3.42 15.85
N TYR A 103 -4.98 2.86 14.71
CA TYR A 103 -5.85 1.92 14.00
C TYR A 103 -6.02 0.62 14.76
N ASN A 104 -4.96 0.12 15.40
CA ASN A 104 -5.04 -1.07 16.25
C ASN A 104 -6.00 -0.84 17.42
N ASN A 105 -5.98 0.35 18.01
CA ASN A 105 -6.86 0.71 19.12
C ASN A 105 -8.32 0.81 18.70
N MET A 106 -8.59 1.13 17.45
CA MET A 106 -9.96 1.17 16.89
C MET A 106 -10.57 -0.22 16.72
N LYS A 107 -9.76 -1.28 16.70
CA LYS A 107 -10.21 -2.68 16.51
C LYS A 107 -11.05 -2.89 15.25
N GLY A 108 -10.75 -2.13 14.21
CA GLY A 108 -11.41 -2.25 12.91
C GLY A 108 -10.75 -3.30 12.01
N PRO A 109 -11.09 -3.29 10.70
CA PRO A 109 -10.53 -4.25 9.74
C PRO A 109 -9.05 -4.07 9.46
N LEU A 110 -8.50 -2.89 9.73
CA LEU A 110 -7.10 -2.55 9.49
C LEU A 110 -6.29 -2.67 10.77
N SER A 111 -5.20 -3.42 10.75
CA SER A 111 -4.29 -3.56 11.87
C SER A 111 -2.84 -3.64 11.42
N PHE A 112 -1.92 -3.33 12.35
CA PHE A 112 -0.50 -3.28 12.08
C PHE A 112 0.30 -3.99 13.16
N GLU A 113 1.35 -4.70 12.73
CA GLU A 113 2.38 -5.26 13.60
C GLU A 113 3.72 -4.64 13.22
N PHE A 114 4.62 -4.52 14.18
CA PHE A 114 5.88 -3.79 14.02
C PHE A 114 7.08 -4.65 14.40
N ASN A 115 8.11 -4.60 13.57
CA ASN A 115 9.44 -5.13 13.90
C ASN A 115 10.40 -3.95 13.99
N ASP A 116 10.67 -3.52 15.22
CA ASP A 116 11.45 -2.31 15.49
C ASP A 116 12.93 -2.44 15.07
N GLU A 117 13.47 -3.65 15.10
CA GLU A 117 14.86 -3.88 14.68
C GLU A 117 15.08 -3.66 13.19
N LYS A 118 14.06 -4.00 12.39
CA LYS A 118 14.12 -3.89 10.94
C LYS A 118 13.37 -2.68 10.38
N TYR A 119 12.76 -1.88 11.26
CA TYR A 119 11.84 -0.80 10.84
C TYR A 119 10.76 -1.29 9.88
N GLU A 120 10.23 -2.47 10.18
CA GLU A 120 9.32 -3.21 9.32
C GLU A 120 7.91 -3.11 9.87
N ILE A 121 6.96 -2.90 8.96
CA ILE A 121 5.54 -2.78 9.30
C ILE A 121 4.77 -3.85 8.52
N HIS A 122 4.02 -4.66 9.27
CA HIS A 122 3.11 -5.65 8.70
C HIS A 122 1.68 -5.13 8.79
N GLN A 123 1.05 -4.91 7.65
CA GLN A 123 -0.33 -4.46 7.53
C GLN A 123 -1.24 -5.66 7.28
N THR A 124 -2.36 -5.71 7.99
CA THR A 124 -3.41 -6.70 7.78
C THR A 124 -4.74 -5.99 7.53
N LEU A 125 -5.37 -6.30 6.42
CA LEU A 125 -6.73 -5.86 6.09
C LEU A 125 -7.66 -7.06 6.14
N LYS A 126 -8.62 -7.03 7.07
CA LYS A 126 -9.66 -8.05 7.25
C LYS A 126 -10.98 -7.55 6.72
N GLU A 127 -12.00 -8.40 6.84
CA GLU A 127 -13.38 -8.08 6.48
C GLU A 127 -13.54 -7.69 5.01
N ILE A 128 -12.76 -8.33 4.14
CA ILE A 128 -12.96 -8.25 2.70
C ILE A 128 -14.00 -9.29 2.33
N THR A 129 -15.07 -8.86 1.66
CA THR A 129 -16.17 -9.72 1.25
C THR A 129 -16.16 -9.92 -0.26
N ILE A 130 -16.35 -11.16 -0.69
CA ILE A 130 -16.46 -11.50 -2.11
C ILE A 130 -17.93 -11.67 -2.45
N ASN A 131 -18.40 -10.89 -3.41
CA ASN A 131 -19.76 -10.98 -3.91
C ASN A 131 -19.74 -11.53 -5.33
N GLU A 132 -20.07 -12.82 -5.47
CA GLU A 132 -20.06 -13.49 -6.77
C GLU A 132 -21.15 -12.97 -7.71
N SER A 133 -22.30 -12.55 -7.15
CA SER A 133 -23.41 -12.05 -7.96
C SER A 133 -23.09 -10.73 -8.65
N THR A 134 -22.29 -9.89 -8.03
CA THR A 134 -21.83 -8.62 -8.62
C THR A 134 -20.42 -8.70 -9.23
N GLY A 135 -19.71 -9.81 -8.97
CA GLY A 135 -18.34 -9.97 -9.43
C GLY A 135 -17.37 -9.02 -8.76
N THR A 136 -17.53 -8.78 -7.45
CA THR A 136 -16.75 -7.77 -6.75
C THR A 136 -16.09 -8.30 -5.48
N PHE A 137 -14.94 -7.67 -5.14
CA PHE A 137 -14.33 -7.73 -3.82
C PHE A 137 -14.59 -6.40 -3.13
N GLU A 138 -15.23 -6.45 -1.98
CA GLU A 138 -15.59 -5.28 -1.19
C GLU A 138 -14.62 -5.12 -0.02
N PHE A 139 -13.79 -4.08 -0.07
CA PHE A 139 -12.85 -3.74 0.99
C PHE A 139 -13.46 -2.64 1.85
N LYS A 140 -13.47 -2.80 3.16
CA LYS A 140 -13.89 -1.73 4.07
C LYS A 140 -12.87 -0.60 4.13
N ASN A 141 -11.58 -0.92 3.96
CA ASN A 141 -10.49 0.04 3.87
C ASN A 141 -9.61 -0.28 2.69
N ALA A 142 -9.15 0.73 1.98
CA ALA A 142 -8.13 0.55 0.95
C ALA A 142 -6.76 0.25 1.59
N PRO A 143 -5.87 -0.47 0.89
CA PRO A 143 -4.49 -0.67 1.38
C PRO A 143 -3.76 0.66 1.59
N MET A 144 -2.99 0.77 2.68
CA MET A 144 -2.41 2.04 3.13
C MET A 144 -0.91 2.20 2.90
N PHE A 145 -0.28 1.34 2.12
CA PHE A 145 1.19 1.36 2.04
C PHE A 145 1.78 2.62 1.37
N ILE A 146 1.01 3.35 0.57
CA ILE A 146 1.45 4.66 0.05
C ILE A 146 1.66 5.63 1.21
N ASP A 147 0.77 5.61 2.18
CA ASP A 147 0.81 6.51 3.33
C ASP A 147 1.84 6.11 4.38
N LEU A 148 2.48 4.94 4.26
CA LEU A 148 3.62 4.57 5.11
C LEU A 148 4.80 5.53 4.96
N VAL A 149 4.83 6.34 3.91
CA VAL A 149 5.89 7.32 3.67
C VAL A 149 5.42 8.75 3.87
N THR A 150 4.20 9.08 3.47
CA THR A 150 3.70 10.46 3.47
C THR A 150 2.95 10.84 4.75
N PHE A 151 2.62 9.86 5.61
CA PHE A 151 1.82 10.04 6.82
C PHE A 151 0.42 10.61 6.57
N SER A 152 -0.05 10.57 5.34
CA SER A 152 -1.37 11.07 4.94
C SER A 152 -2.32 9.89 4.75
N ASN A 153 -3.10 9.57 5.76
CA ASN A 153 -3.91 8.35 5.82
C ASN A 153 -5.42 8.56 5.66
N GLU A 154 -5.89 9.78 5.64
CA GLU A 154 -7.33 10.09 5.54
C GLU A 154 -8.00 9.50 4.29
N LYS A 155 -7.25 9.35 3.21
CA LYS A 155 -7.74 8.87 1.91
C LYS A 155 -8.14 7.40 1.92
N PHE A 156 -7.61 6.62 2.85
CA PHE A 156 -7.68 5.16 2.82
C PHE A 156 -8.65 4.57 3.84
N ILE A 157 -9.32 5.42 4.61
CA ILE A 157 -10.33 4.99 5.59
C ILE A 157 -11.68 4.70 4.92
N LYS A 158 -11.79 4.84 3.61
CA LYS A 158 -13.03 4.66 2.88
C LYS A 158 -13.14 3.28 2.24
N PRO A 159 -14.36 2.72 2.18
CA PRO A 159 -14.59 1.47 1.47
C PRO A 159 -14.21 1.58 -0.01
N VAL A 160 -13.67 0.48 -0.55
CA VAL A 160 -13.30 0.37 -1.95
C VAL A 160 -13.87 -0.92 -2.52
N SER A 161 -14.52 -0.82 -3.67
CA SER A 161 -15.05 -1.97 -4.41
C SER A 161 -14.20 -2.23 -5.64
N TYR A 162 -13.75 -3.48 -5.79
CA TYR A 162 -12.99 -3.92 -6.95
C TYR A 162 -13.82 -4.93 -7.74
N LYS A 163 -13.89 -4.77 -9.05
CA LYS A 163 -14.34 -5.85 -9.91
C LYS A 163 -13.24 -6.88 -10.08
N TYR A 164 -13.59 -8.15 -10.20
CA TYR A 164 -12.61 -9.18 -10.37
C TYR A 164 -12.85 -10.06 -11.58
N SER A 165 -11.77 -10.60 -12.11
CA SER A 165 -11.77 -11.71 -13.05
C SER A 165 -10.75 -12.74 -12.60
N ASN A 166 -11.02 -13.99 -12.92
CA ASN A 166 -10.09 -15.10 -12.66
C ASN A 166 -9.89 -15.86 -13.98
N GLU A 167 -8.84 -15.52 -14.68
CA GLU A 167 -8.53 -16.07 -15.99
C GLU A 167 -7.09 -16.58 -16.03
N ASP A 168 -6.90 -17.80 -16.57
CA ASP A 168 -5.58 -18.40 -16.73
C ASP A 168 -4.75 -18.45 -15.44
N GLY A 169 -5.41 -18.65 -14.32
CA GLY A 169 -4.76 -18.73 -13.00
C GLY A 169 -4.39 -17.36 -12.43
N ILE A 170 -4.81 -16.28 -13.06
CA ILE A 170 -4.57 -14.90 -12.59
C ILE A 170 -5.88 -14.29 -12.09
N LEU A 171 -5.88 -13.89 -10.82
CA LEU A 171 -6.97 -13.13 -10.23
C LEU A 171 -6.63 -11.65 -10.39
N THR A 172 -7.50 -10.92 -11.09
CA THR A 172 -7.34 -9.48 -11.31
C THR A 172 -8.43 -8.72 -10.60
N LEU A 173 -8.04 -7.75 -9.78
CA LEU A 173 -8.94 -6.82 -9.10
C LEU A 173 -8.77 -5.44 -9.71
N THR A 174 -9.86 -4.80 -10.14
CA THR A 174 -9.81 -3.50 -10.81
C THR A 174 -10.89 -2.56 -10.27
N ILE A 175 -10.51 -1.31 -9.99
CA ILE A 175 -11.45 -0.23 -9.72
C ILE A 175 -11.91 0.34 -11.06
N GLU A 176 -13.22 0.39 -11.29
CA GLU A 176 -13.76 0.88 -12.58
C GLU A 176 -13.51 2.36 -12.82
N GLN A 177 -13.59 3.16 -11.77
CA GLN A 177 -13.38 4.60 -11.87
C GLN A 177 -12.59 5.12 -10.67
N PRO A 178 -11.46 5.81 -10.89
CA PRO A 178 -10.78 6.51 -9.82
C PRO A 178 -11.71 7.53 -9.20
N LYS A 179 -11.84 7.51 -7.86
CA LYS A 179 -12.68 8.49 -7.17
C LYS A 179 -11.90 9.77 -6.91
N THR A 180 -12.52 10.89 -7.22
CA THR A 180 -12.02 12.21 -6.83
C THR A 180 -12.43 12.48 -5.38
N LEU A 181 -11.46 12.80 -4.53
CA LEU A 181 -11.69 13.17 -3.14
C LEU A 181 -11.34 14.64 -2.95
N SER A 182 -12.27 15.41 -2.37
CA SER A 182 -12.06 16.85 -2.06
C SER A 182 -11.65 17.70 -3.27
N GLY A 183 -12.22 17.39 -4.45
CA GLY A 183 -11.95 18.16 -5.69
C GLY A 183 -10.59 17.90 -6.33
N GLU A 184 -9.76 17.03 -5.75
CA GLU A 184 -8.47 16.62 -6.30
C GLU A 184 -8.51 15.15 -6.68
N GLU A 185 -7.88 14.78 -7.80
CA GLU A 185 -7.68 13.38 -8.12
C GLU A 185 -6.75 12.76 -7.07
N LYS A 186 -7.30 11.87 -6.27
CA LYS A 186 -6.54 11.11 -5.28
C LYS A 186 -6.69 9.63 -5.53
N ILE A 187 -5.60 8.92 -5.35
CA ILE A 187 -5.59 7.48 -5.47
C ILE A 187 -6.33 6.88 -4.28
N VAL A 188 -7.39 6.13 -4.56
CA VAL A 188 -8.14 5.38 -3.54
C VAL A 188 -7.82 3.90 -3.75
N GLY A 189 -6.75 3.44 -3.12
CA GLY A 189 -6.22 2.10 -3.36
C GLY A 189 -5.50 2.01 -4.71
N TYR A 190 -5.39 0.82 -5.23
CA TYR A 190 -4.78 0.57 -6.53
C TYR A 190 -5.85 0.37 -7.58
N PHE A 191 -5.60 0.89 -8.78
CA PHE A 191 -6.53 0.73 -9.90
C PHE A 191 -6.62 -0.70 -10.38
N THR A 192 -5.51 -1.43 -10.33
CA THR A 192 -5.46 -2.83 -10.74
C THR A 192 -4.46 -3.58 -9.87
N MET A 193 -4.89 -4.71 -9.32
CA MET A 193 -4.03 -5.65 -8.61
C MET A 193 -4.18 -7.03 -9.25
N ARG A 194 -3.07 -7.69 -9.50
CA ARG A 194 -3.05 -9.02 -10.11
C ARG A 194 -2.38 -9.99 -9.17
N PHE A 195 -2.98 -11.14 -9.00
CA PHE A 195 -2.53 -12.16 -8.06
C PHE A 195 -2.40 -13.50 -8.76
N LYS A 196 -1.41 -14.26 -8.34
CA LYS A 196 -1.20 -15.64 -8.74
C LYS A 196 -1.38 -16.56 -7.54
N LYS A 197 -2.10 -17.66 -7.72
CA LYS A 197 -2.31 -18.62 -6.64
C LYS A 197 -1.01 -19.30 -6.26
N VAL A 198 -0.75 -19.36 -4.96
CA VAL A 198 0.42 -20.09 -4.43
C VAL A 198 0.13 -21.59 -4.49
N ALA A 199 1.06 -22.35 -5.03
CA ALA A 199 0.96 -23.80 -5.04
C ALA A 199 0.98 -24.34 -3.60
N GLU A 200 0.08 -25.29 -3.31
CA GLU A 200 0.05 -26.00 -2.03
C GLU A 200 1.25 -26.95 -1.89
#